data_ef86fab071d176faefb33e925149088b
#
_entry.id   ef86fab071d176faefb33e925149088b
#
_cell.length_a   1.000
_cell.length_b   1.000
_cell.length_c   1.000
_cell.angle_alpha   90.00
_cell.angle_beta   90.00
_cell.angle_gamma   90.00
#
_symmetry.space_group_name_H-M   'P 1'
#
loop_
_entity.id
_entity.type
_entity.pdbx_description
1 polymer ?
#
loop_
_entity_poly.entity_id
_entity_poly.type
_entity_poly.pdbx_seq_one_letter_code
_entity_poly.pdbx_strand_id
1 'polypeptide(L)'
;MPSLLIIDDEPNIRRMVGALLASEGFEVRDAHDGPSGLARADELEPDLVLLDLMMPGTLDGMTVLERLRERFPDLPVIMMSGRAGLADAVKATRLGAVNFLEKPLSPEGVLLAIASALELRMARRERTALRADLGLLGELVGDSPAMREVRTMITRVAPSDARVMITGESGTGKELVAAAIHAESGRRDRPFVRVNCAAIPRDLLESEMFGHERGSFTGATERRIGRFELAHTGTLLLDEVGDLGAEAQAKLLRAIEAREIERVGGGRPIKIDVRILAATNRDLARAVQEGEFREDLYFRLNVIPLPVPPLRERPSDIPALVLHFAALLRRRSGQQAPTWTSEAVDYLVRHRWPGNVRELANIVERLSILHAGKTIGATEVEAVLPLGHDGVSAPRLPALSQPELTLSDALDEHEKLLINRALQAADGVVAEAARRLRTDRPNLYRRMKRLGIIAPGDA
;
A
#
# COMPACT_ATOMS: atom_id res chain seq x y z
N MET A 1 17.88 -5.13 23.74
CA MET A 1 19.32 -5.30 23.51
C MET A 1 19.46 -6.27 22.36
N PRO A 2 20.41 -6.08 21.40
CA PRO A 2 20.59 -7.05 20.32
C PRO A 2 21.15 -8.37 20.89
N SER A 3 20.59 -9.49 20.39
CA SER A 3 21.00 -10.84 20.78
C SER A 3 21.97 -11.43 19.76
N LEU A 4 23.11 -11.95 20.22
CA LEU A 4 24.18 -12.48 19.38
C LEU A 4 24.41 -13.96 19.70
N LEU A 5 24.61 -14.77 18.67
CA LEU A 5 24.95 -16.18 18.80
C LEU A 5 26.39 -16.41 18.29
N ILE A 6 27.23 -17.04 19.12
CA ILE A 6 28.60 -17.44 18.76
C ILE A 6 28.59 -18.95 18.55
N ILE A 7 29.03 -19.41 17.38
CA ILE A 7 29.15 -20.84 17.06
C ILE A 7 30.63 -21.11 16.74
N ASP A 8 31.34 -21.74 17.65
CA ASP A 8 32.80 -21.99 17.56
C ASP A 8 33.14 -23.21 18.43
N ASP A 9 34.00 -24.11 18.01
CA ASP A 9 34.38 -25.28 18.81
C ASP A 9 35.40 -24.93 19.91
N GLU A 10 36.15 -23.83 19.75
CA GLU A 10 37.14 -23.40 20.71
C GLU A 10 36.51 -22.68 21.93
N PRO A 11 36.56 -23.29 23.15
CA PRO A 11 35.93 -22.67 24.34
C PRO A 11 36.56 -21.35 24.76
N ASN A 12 37.82 -21.15 24.42
CA ASN A 12 38.56 -19.91 24.74
C ASN A 12 38.07 -18.74 23.88
N ILE A 13 37.79 -18.98 22.60
CA ILE A 13 37.24 -17.98 21.68
C ILE A 13 35.84 -17.62 22.11
N ARG A 14 34.98 -18.58 22.37
CA ARG A 14 33.63 -18.33 22.85
C ARG A 14 33.60 -17.48 24.12
N ARG A 15 34.46 -17.79 25.11
CA ARG A 15 34.57 -17.01 26.35
C ARG A 15 35.09 -15.60 26.12
N MET A 16 36.17 -15.46 25.34
CA MET A 16 36.80 -14.18 25.08
C MET A 16 35.87 -13.23 24.31
N VAL A 17 35.32 -13.71 23.19
CA VAL A 17 34.37 -12.92 22.37
C VAL A 17 33.07 -12.66 23.13
N GLY A 18 32.57 -13.67 23.87
CA GLY A 18 31.36 -13.50 24.69
C GLY A 18 31.55 -12.47 25.80
N ALA A 19 32.67 -12.44 26.50
CA ALA A 19 32.97 -11.43 27.52
C ALA A 19 33.10 -10.02 26.91
N LEU A 20 33.78 -9.89 25.76
CA LEU A 20 33.91 -8.65 25.02
C LEU A 20 32.53 -8.09 24.66
N LEU A 21 31.67 -8.90 24.05
CA LEU A 21 30.37 -8.48 23.57
C LEU A 21 29.40 -8.18 24.75
N ALA A 22 29.48 -8.96 25.84
CA ALA A 22 28.66 -8.68 27.02
C ALA A 22 29.08 -7.35 27.69
N SER A 23 30.38 -6.98 27.69
CA SER A 23 30.85 -5.68 28.20
C SER A 23 30.32 -4.48 27.36
N GLU A 24 30.06 -4.72 26.08
CA GLU A 24 29.46 -3.71 25.16
C GLU A 24 27.93 -3.72 25.17
N GLY A 25 27.29 -4.48 26.05
CA GLY A 25 25.84 -4.46 26.26
C GLY A 25 25.04 -5.37 25.32
N PHE A 26 25.67 -6.37 24.68
CA PHE A 26 24.97 -7.38 23.88
C PHE A 26 24.52 -8.55 24.74
N GLU A 27 23.37 -9.14 24.41
CA GLU A 27 22.96 -10.44 24.96
C GLU A 27 23.64 -11.54 24.13
N VAL A 28 24.54 -12.32 24.76
CA VAL A 28 25.33 -13.30 24.05
C VAL A 28 24.95 -14.72 24.47
N ARG A 29 24.76 -15.57 23.47
CA ARG A 29 24.66 -17.04 23.63
C ARG A 29 25.73 -17.70 22.79
N ASP A 30 26.17 -18.90 23.22
CA ASP A 30 27.18 -19.64 22.50
C ASP A 30 26.76 -21.08 22.22
N ALA A 31 27.35 -21.67 21.20
CA ALA A 31 27.23 -23.07 20.83
C ALA A 31 28.61 -23.61 20.44
N HIS A 32 28.85 -24.88 20.71
CA HIS A 32 30.14 -25.49 20.51
C HIS A 32 30.29 -26.28 19.20
N ASP A 33 29.19 -26.46 18.47
CA ASP A 33 29.15 -27.16 17.18
C ASP A 33 27.99 -26.68 16.29
N GLY A 34 27.98 -27.11 15.04
CA GLY A 34 26.96 -26.75 14.06
C GLY A 34 25.53 -27.15 14.46
N PRO A 35 25.28 -28.42 14.88
CA PRO A 35 23.94 -28.84 15.29
C PRO A 35 23.36 -28.04 16.46
N SER A 36 24.13 -27.82 17.52
CA SER A 36 23.70 -27.02 18.67
C SER A 36 23.54 -25.56 18.31
N GLY A 37 24.36 -25.03 17.39
CA GLY A 37 24.23 -23.67 16.85
C GLY A 37 22.91 -23.46 16.11
N LEU A 38 22.53 -24.38 15.22
CA LEU A 38 21.25 -24.33 14.50
C LEU A 38 20.05 -24.44 15.45
N ALA A 39 20.08 -25.37 16.41
CA ALA A 39 19.03 -25.50 17.40
C ALA A 39 18.85 -24.20 18.23
N ARG A 40 19.95 -23.58 18.67
CA ARG A 40 19.89 -22.30 19.39
C ARG A 40 19.44 -21.14 18.54
N ALA A 41 19.78 -21.13 17.25
CA ALA A 41 19.28 -20.11 16.33
C ALA A 41 17.76 -20.19 16.16
N ASP A 42 17.21 -21.40 16.12
CA ASP A 42 15.75 -21.63 16.06
C ASP A 42 15.03 -21.19 17.37
N GLU A 43 15.67 -21.35 18.53
CA GLU A 43 15.09 -20.97 19.83
C GLU A 43 15.16 -19.46 20.12
N LEU A 44 16.24 -18.82 19.72
CA LEU A 44 16.59 -17.46 20.14
C LEU A 44 16.28 -16.38 19.10
N GLU A 45 16.13 -16.75 17.82
CA GLU A 45 16.06 -15.83 16.69
C GLU A 45 17.10 -14.68 16.81
N PRO A 46 18.39 -14.97 16.81
CA PRO A 46 19.43 -13.98 17.13
C PRO A 46 19.47 -12.85 16.11
N ASP A 47 20.01 -11.70 16.54
CA ASP A 47 20.17 -10.54 15.66
C ASP A 47 21.40 -10.64 14.76
N LEU A 48 22.39 -11.46 15.14
CA LEU A 48 23.60 -11.74 14.36
C LEU A 48 24.22 -13.06 14.83
N VAL A 49 24.87 -13.76 13.92
CA VAL A 49 25.67 -14.97 14.22
C VAL A 49 27.12 -14.73 13.87
N LEU A 50 28.02 -15.06 14.83
CA LEU A 50 29.46 -15.27 14.60
C LEU A 50 29.68 -16.77 14.46
N LEU A 51 30.22 -17.22 13.32
CA LEU A 51 30.29 -18.63 12.95
C LEU A 51 31.71 -19.00 12.57
N ASP A 52 32.27 -19.98 13.27
CA ASP A 52 33.58 -20.55 12.87
C ASP A 52 33.44 -21.38 11.59
N LEU A 53 34.39 -21.22 10.70
CA LEU A 53 34.48 -21.98 9.46
C LEU A 53 34.89 -23.44 9.71
N MET A 54 35.83 -23.66 10.62
CA MET A 54 36.51 -24.94 10.81
C MET A 54 36.08 -25.61 12.13
N MET A 55 34.88 -26.21 12.12
CA MET A 55 34.42 -26.97 13.29
C MET A 55 34.49 -28.47 13.04
N PRO A 56 35.02 -29.26 14.00
CA PRO A 56 34.97 -30.70 13.91
C PRO A 56 33.55 -31.23 14.08
N GLY A 57 33.16 -32.25 13.32
CA GLY A 57 31.88 -32.91 13.45
C GLY A 57 31.13 -33.13 12.13
N THR A 58 29.84 -33.34 12.22
CA THR A 58 28.96 -33.69 11.06
C THR A 58 28.59 -32.50 10.16
N LEU A 59 28.74 -31.28 10.67
CA LEU A 59 28.40 -30.04 9.93
C LEU A 59 29.55 -29.04 10.07
N ASP A 60 30.18 -28.71 8.96
CA ASP A 60 31.17 -27.62 8.90
C ASP A 60 30.49 -26.24 8.88
N GLY A 61 31.29 -25.19 9.11
CA GLY A 61 30.76 -23.82 9.13
C GLY A 61 30.05 -23.37 7.83
N MET A 62 30.51 -23.88 6.66
CA MET A 62 29.85 -23.55 5.38
C MET A 62 28.44 -24.15 5.28
N THR A 63 28.30 -25.40 5.68
CA THR A 63 26.99 -26.08 5.70
C THR A 63 26.04 -25.44 6.71
N VAL A 64 26.56 -25.01 7.87
CA VAL A 64 25.76 -24.26 8.87
C VAL A 64 25.32 -22.93 8.30
N LEU A 65 26.17 -22.18 7.58
CA LEU A 65 25.84 -20.94 6.91
C LEU A 65 24.72 -21.14 5.91
N GLU A 66 24.80 -22.15 5.03
CA GLU A 66 23.73 -22.45 4.06
C GLU A 66 22.39 -22.70 4.74
N ARG A 67 22.36 -23.53 5.79
CA ARG A 67 21.12 -23.82 6.53
C ARG A 67 20.57 -22.61 7.28
N LEU A 68 21.42 -21.77 7.85
CA LEU A 68 21.00 -20.52 8.48
C LEU A 68 20.39 -19.56 7.46
N ARG A 69 20.96 -19.48 6.25
CA ARG A 69 20.43 -18.63 5.17
C ARG A 69 19.12 -19.14 4.59
N GLU A 70 18.92 -20.45 4.51
CA GLU A 70 17.64 -21.04 4.10
C GLU A 70 16.52 -20.74 5.11
N ARG A 71 16.81 -20.83 6.42
CA ARG A 71 15.83 -20.63 7.50
C ARG A 71 15.61 -19.16 7.84
N PHE A 72 16.67 -18.38 7.85
CA PHE A 72 16.71 -16.97 8.25
C PHE A 72 17.38 -16.10 7.18
N PRO A 73 16.70 -15.79 6.06
CA PRO A 73 17.31 -15.06 4.93
C PRO A 73 17.90 -13.70 5.30
N ASP A 74 17.34 -13.03 6.31
CA ASP A 74 17.75 -11.68 6.75
C ASP A 74 18.74 -11.70 7.95
N LEU A 75 19.11 -12.88 8.47
CA LEU A 75 20.03 -12.99 9.59
C LEU A 75 21.48 -12.75 9.13
N PRO A 76 22.17 -11.70 9.60
CA PRO A 76 23.57 -11.50 9.24
C PRO A 76 24.45 -12.57 9.91
N VAL A 77 25.30 -13.21 9.11
CA VAL A 77 26.28 -14.17 9.57
C VAL A 77 27.68 -13.64 9.23
N ILE A 78 28.55 -13.54 10.25
CA ILE A 78 29.97 -13.21 10.12
C ILE A 78 30.75 -14.49 10.31
N MET A 79 31.54 -14.84 9.32
CA MET A 79 32.43 -16.03 9.41
C MET A 79 33.72 -15.69 10.14
N MET A 80 34.23 -16.64 10.93
CA MET A 80 35.55 -16.56 11.60
C MET A 80 36.41 -17.71 11.14
N SER A 81 37.73 -17.52 10.96
CA SER A 81 38.62 -18.62 10.63
C SER A 81 40.08 -18.33 10.96
N GLY A 82 40.82 -19.36 11.39
CA GLY A 82 42.25 -19.29 11.68
C GLY A 82 43.17 -19.65 10.52
N ARG A 83 42.65 -20.21 9.42
CA ARG A 83 43.46 -20.72 8.28
C ARG A 83 42.76 -20.59 6.94
N ALA A 84 41.80 -19.72 6.81
CA ALA A 84 41.08 -19.60 5.56
C ALA A 84 41.89 -18.85 4.50
N GLY A 85 41.95 -19.43 3.31
CA GLY A 85 42.47 -18.75 2.14
C GLY A 85 41.40 -17.76 1.56
N LEU A 86 41.87 -16.89 0.66
CA LEU A 86 40.96 -15.97 -0.08
C LEU A 86 39.80 -16.70 -0.76
N ALA A 87 40.01 -17.97 -1.17
CA ALA A 87 38.99 -18.81 -1.79
C ALA A 87 37.81 -19.10 -0.85
N ASP A 88 38.08 -19.35 0.45
CA ASP A 88 37.06 -19.65 1.45
C ASP A 88 36.23 -18.40 1.77
N ALA A 89 36.88 -17.24 1.90
CA ALA A 89 36.20 -15.97 2.12
C ALA A 89 35.28 -15.62 0.93
N VAL A 90 35.74 -15.84 -0.31
CA VAL A 90 34.90 -15.63 -1.52
C VAL A 90 33.73 -16.61 -1.55
N LYS A 91 33.94 -17.88 -1.18
CA LYS A 91 32.85 -18.88 -1.12
C LYS A 91 31.83 -18.51 -0.05
N ALA A 92 32.24 -18.15 1.16
CA ALA A 92 31.38 -17.73 2.25
C ALA A 92 30.53 -16.51 1.85
N THR A 93 31.13 -15.51 1.20
CA THR A 93 30.43 -14.32 0.70
C THR A 93 29.38 -14.70 -0.36
N ARG A 94 29.68 -15.62 -1.27
CA ARG A 94 28.72 -16.12 -2.26
C ARG A 94 27.55 -16.87 -1.62
N LEU A 95 27.76 -17.56 -0.52
CA LEU A 95 26.76 -18.25 0.28
C LEU A 95 25.96 -17.28 1.19
N GLY A 96 26.35 -16.00 1.21
CA GLY A 96 25.60 -14.95 1.89
C GLY A 96 26.16 -14.52 3.25
N ALA A 97 27.40 -14.88 3.59
CA ALA A 97 28.09 -14.26 4.73
C ALA A 97 28.24 -12.75 4.50
N VAL A 98 27.97 -11.95 5.55
CA VAL A 98 28.05 -10.49 5.48
C VAL A 98 29.49 -10.01 5.62
N ASN A 99 30.28 -10.72 6.42
CA ASN A 99 31.69 -10.38 6.65
C ASN A 99 32.50 -11.66 6.99
N PHE A 100 33.82 -11.50 6.97
CA PHE A 100 34.76 -12.56 7.28
C PHE A 100 35.89 -12.02 8.20
N LEU A 101 36.14 -12.68 9.33
CA LEU A 101 37.15 -12.30 10.30
C LEU A 101 38.22 -13.36 10.37
N GLU A 102 39.47 -12.95 10.26
CA GLU A 102 40.64 -13.83 10.42
C GLU A 102 41.04 -13.90 11.89
N LYS A 103 41.30 -15.12 12.41
CA LYS A 103 41.88 -15.36 13.75
C LYS A 103 43.41 -15.16 13.69
N PRO A 104 44.04 -14.45 14.64
CA PRO A 104 43.50 -14.04 15.94
C PRO A 104 42.56 -12.80 15.85
N LEU A 105 41.43 -12.90 16.54
CA LEU A 105 40.41 -11.84 16.53
C LEU A 105 40.87 -10.62 17.33
N SER A 106 40.89 -9.45 16.71
CA SER A 106 41.08 -8.19 17.43
C SER A 106 39.75 -7.68 17.97
N PRO A 107 39.69 -7.16 19.21
CA PRO A 107 38.44 -6.60 19.76
C PRO A 107 37.84 -5.55 18.88
N GLU A 108 38.61 -4.62 18.35
CA GLU A 108 38.14 -3.54 17.47
C GLU A 108 37.59 -4.08 16.15
N GLY A 109 38.23 -5.11 15.56
CA GLY A 109 37.78 -5.75 14.31
C GLY A 109 36.47 -6.47 14.48
N VAL A 110 36.28 -7.17 15.60
CA VAL A 110 35.00 -7.85 15.93
C VAL A 110 33.91 -6.84 16.12
N LEU A 111 34.09 -5.79 16.91
CA LEU A 111 33.08 -4.76 17.17
C LEU A 111 32.70 -3.99 15.91
N LEU A 112 33.67 -3.63 15.07
CA LEU A 112 33.43 -2.94 13.81
C LEU A 112 32.58 -3.80 12.82
N ALA A 113 32.94 -5.09 12.72
CA ALA A 113 32.21 -6.02 11.84
C ALA A 113 30.77 -6.22 12.31
N ILE A 114 30.53 -6.36 13.61
CA ILE A 114 29.21 -6.50 14.20
C ILE A 114 28.40 -5.23 14.00
N ALA A 115 28.96 -4.05 14.30
CA ALA A 115 28.29 -2.77 14.13
C ALA A 115 27.82 -2.59 12.66
N SER A 116 28.70 -2.82 11.70
CA SER A 116 28.39 -2.72 10.27
C SER A 116 27.31 -3.72 9.83
N ALA A 117 27.34 -4.95 10.34
CA ALA A 117 26.36 -5.97 10.00
C ALA A 117 24.98 -5.68 10.60
N LEU A 118 24.91 -5.19 11.83
CA LEU A 118 23.66 -4.78 12.49
C LEU A 118 23.07 -3.52 11.83
N GLU A 119 23.90 -2.55 11.48
CA GLU A 119 23.48 -1.34 10.77
C GLU A 119 22.86 -1.67 9.41
N LEU A 120 23.50 -2.56 8.64
CA LEU A 120 22.96 -3.05 7.37
C LEU A 120 21.62 -3.79 7.56
N ARG A 121 21.48 -4.61 8.62
CA ARG A 121 20.21 -5.28 8.96
C ARG A 121 19.13 -4.28 9.32
N MET A 122 19.44 -3.29 10.15
CA MET A 122 18.50 -2.24 10.53
C MET A 122 18.03 -1.45 9.31
N ALA A 123 18.93 -1.01 8.44
CA ALA A 123 18.60 -0.32 7.20
C ALA A 123 17.72 -1.17 6.26
N ARG A 124 17.97 -2.49 6.17
CA ARG A 124 17.11 -3.42 5.41
C ARG A 124 15.73 -3.57 6.04
N ARG A 125 15.66 -3.74 7.37
CA ARG A 125 14.38 -3.82 8.11
C ARG A 125 13.58 -2.53 7.99
N GLU A 126 14.24 -1.37 8.14
CA GLU A 126 13.60 -0.06 7.99
C GLU A 126 13.09 0.14 6.56
N ARG A 127 13.88 -0.21 5.55
CA ARG A 127 13.44 -0.20 4.14
C ARG A 127 12.25 -1.14 3.91
N THR A 128 12.24 -2.31 4.54
CA THR A 128 11.13 -3.27 4.42
C THR A 128 9.89 -2.78 5.16
N ALA A 129 10.05 -2.18 6.35
CA ALA A 129 8.96 -1.55 7.10
C ALA A 129 8.39 -0.34 6.36
N LEU A 130 9.24 0.55 5.83
CA LEU A 130 8.82 1.66 4.95
C LEU A 130 8.10 1.17 3.69
N ARG A 131 8.54 0.06 3.09
CA ARG A 131 7.85 -0.57 1.96
C ARG A 131 6.50 -1.15 2.39
N ALA A 132 6.40 -1.74 3.58
CA ALA A 132 5.14 -2.24 4.14
C ALA A 132 4.17 -1.10 4.48
N ASP A 133 4.65 -0.03 5.11
CA ASP A 133 3.86 1.17 5.41
C ASP A 133 3.41 1.92 4.16
N LEU A 134 4.20 1.84 3.09
CA LEU A 134 3.85 2.39 1.77
C LEU A 134 2.89 1.48 0.98
N GLY A 135 2.36 0.39 1.57
CA GLY A 135 1.44 -0.55 0.92
C GLY A 135 2.10 -1.45 -0.13
N LEU A 136 3.44 -1.50 -0.19
CA LEU A 136 4.20 -2.29 -1.17
C LEU A 136 4.27 -3.79 -0.84
N LEU A 137 3.85 -4.20 0.36
CA LEU A 137 3.80 -5.60 0.81
C LEU A 137 2.38 -6.07 1.12
N GLY A 138 1.34 -5.34 0.67
CA GLY A 138 -0.03 -5.82 0.73
C GLY A 138 -0.17 -7.07 -0.15
N GLU A 139 -0.51 -8.20 0.45
CA GLU A 139 -0.85 -9.39 -0.32
C GLU A 139 -2.11 -9.15 -1.14
N LEU A 140 -2.11 -9.62 -2.38
CA LEU A 140 -3.29 -9.63 -3.22
C LEU A 140 -4.22 -10.76 -2.73
N VAL A 141 -5.10 -10.43 -1.78
CA VAL A 141 -6.02 -11.38 -1.15
C VAL A 141 -7.25 -11.64 -2.02
N GLY A 142 -7.70 -12.88 -2.04
CA GLY A 142 -8.87 -13.34 -2.81
C GLY A 142 -8.52 -14.47 -3.76
N ASP A 143 -9.43 -15.45 -3.88
CA ASP A 143 -9.28 -16.62 -4.73
C ASP A 143 -10.52 -16.89 -5.61
N SER A 144 -11.33 -15.84 -5.82
CA SER A 144 -12.44 -15.88 -6.76
C SER A 144 -11.95 -16.16 -8.19
N PRO A 145 -12.79 -16.69 -9.08
CA PRO A 145 -12.44 -16.90 -10.48
C PRO A 145 -11.89 -15.64 -11.14
N ALA A 146 -12.50 -14.49 -10.89
CA ALA A 146 -12.07 -13.20 -11.42
C ALA A 146 -10.67 -12.80 -10.92
N MET A 147 -10.34 -13.03 -9.64
CA MET A 147 -9.01 -12.76 -9.11
C MET A 147 -7.96 -13.75 -9.58
N ARG A 148 -8.33 -14.99 -9.86
CA ARG A 148 -7.42 -15.97 -10.49
C ARG A 148 -7.04 -15.57 -11.92
N GLU A 149 -7.97 -15.01 -12.69
CA GLU A 149 -7.66 -14.43 -14.00
C GLU A 149 -6.67 -13.27 -13.90
N VAL A 150 -6.88 -12.36 -12.94
CA VAL A 150 -5.94 -11.26 -12.66
C VAL A 150 -4.55 -11.81 -12.33
N ARG A 151 -4.44 -12.80 -11.43
CA ARG A 151 -3.14 -13.44 -11.09
C ARG A 151 -2.49 -14.10 -12.31
N THR A 152 -3.27 -14.80 -13.12
CA THR A 152 -2.77 -15.44 -14.36
C THR A 152 -2.20 -14.39 -15.31
N MET A 153 -2.87 -13.25 -15.45
CA MET A 153 -2.36 -12.13 -16.26
C MET A 153 -1.09 -11.53 -15.65
N ILE A 154 -1.03 -11.34 -14.32
CA ILE A 154 0.18 -10.87 -13.64
C ILE A 154 1.36 -11.77 -13.97
N THR A 155 1.25 -13.08 -13.75
CA THR A 155 2.33 -14.05 -14.02
C THR A 155 2.77 -14.06 -15.49
N ARG A 156 1.85 -13.84 -16.44
CA ARG A 156 2.18 -13.75 -17.87
C ARG A 156 2.92 -12.48 -18.25
N VAL A 157 2.54 -11.33 -17.67
CA VAL A 157 3.09 -10.03 -18.07
C VAL A 157 4.31 -9.63 -17.25
N ALA A 158 4.48 -10.15 -16.03
CA ALA A 158 5.56 -9.78 -15.14
C ALA A 158 6.95 -10.00 -15.75
N PRO A 159 7.28 -11.13 -16.42
CA PRO A 159 8.61 -11.35 -16.99
C PRO A 159 8.98 -10.41 -18.13
N SER A 160 7.98 -9.76 -18.77
CA SER A 160 8.21 -8.85 -19.88
C SER A 160 8.42 -7.41 -19.41
N ASP A 161 9.06 -6.57 -20.23
CA ASP A 161 9.13 -5.11 -20.02
C ASP A 161 7.94 -4.36 -20.64
N ALA A 162 6.88 -5.09 -21.04
CA ALA A 162 5.69 -4.49 -21.62
C ALA A 162 5.00 -3.54 -20.63
N ARG A 163 4.44 -2.47 -21.16
CA ARG A 163 3.61 -1.52 -20.41
C ARG A 163 2.26 -2.16 -20.15
N VAL A 164 1.76 -1.99 -18.94
CA VAL A 164 0.46 -2.54 -18.50
C VAL A 164 -0.43 -1.39 -18.07
N MET A 165 -1.65 -1.36 -18.59
CA MET A 165 -2.70 -0.43 -18.19
C MET A 165 -3.65 -1.17 -17.24
N ILE A 166 -3.60 -0.82 -15.96
CA ILE A 166 -4.43 -1.40 -14.91
C ILE A 166 -5.68 -0.54 -14.76
N THR A 167 -6.83 -1.08 -15.10
CA THR A 167 -8.11 -0.36 -15.01
C THR A 167 -9.00 -0.94 -13.93
N GLY A 168 -9.86 -0.13 -13.35
CA GLY A 168 -10.83 -0.57 -12.33
C GLY A 168 -11.25 0.56 -11.42
N GLU A 169 -12.36 0.38 -10.72
CA GLU A 169 -12.91 1.37 -9.80
C GLU A 169 -11.93 1.76 -8.69
N SER A 170 -12.18 2.91 -8.06
CA SER A 170 -11.39 3.32 -6.89
C SER A 170 -11.52 2.29 -5.77
N GLY A 171 -10.39 1.99 -5.10
CA GLY A 171 -10.36 1.04 -3.99
C GLY A 171 -10.38 -0.44 -4.37
N THR A 172 -10.30 -0.82 -5.64
CA THR A 172 -10.26 -2.24 -6.08
C THR A 172 -8.92 -2.94 -5.82
N GLY A 173 -7.84 -2.18 -5.59
CA GLY A 173 -6.50 -2.72 -5.35
C GLY A 173 -5.56 -2.63 -6.56
N LYS A 174 -5.77 -1.70 -7.50
CA LYS A 174 -4.91 -1.48 -8.68
C LYS A 174 -3.43 -1.35 -8.34
N GLU A 175 -3.13 -0.66 -7.24
CA GLU A 175 -1.75 -0.47 -6.76
C GLU A 175 -1.10 -1.78 -6.31
N LEU A 176 -1.87 -2.67 -5.64
CA LEU A 176 -1.39 -4.00 -5.25
C LEU A 176 -1.13 -4.89 -6.46
N VAL A 177 -1.95 -4.79 -7.50
CA VAL A 177 -1.72 -5.48 -8.77
C VAL A 177 -0.42 -5.00 -9.42
N ALA A 178 -0.16 -3.68 -9.45
CA ALA A 178 1.10 -3.15 -9.96
C ALA A 178 2.31 -3.62 -9.14
N ALA A 179 2.19 -3.66 -7.81
CA ALA A 179 3.23 -4.16 -6.93
C ALA A 179 3.50 -5.66 -7.17
N ALA A 180 2.46 -6.48 -7.39
CA ALA A 180 2.60 -7.89 -7.72
C ALA A 180 3.30 -8.10 -9.07
N ILE A 181 2.96 -7.31 -10.12
CA ILE A 181 3.65 -7.33 -11.41
C ILE A 181 5.14 -7.02 -11.24
N HIS A 182 5.49 -6.02 -10.43
CA HIS A 182 6.88 -5.69 -10.16
C HIS A 182 7.60 -6.81 -9.40
N ALA A 183 6.99 -7.37 -8.37
CA ALA A 183 7.56 -8.42 -7.53
C ALA A 183 7.86 -9.72 -8.30
N GLU A 184 7.04 -10.06 -9.30
CA GLU A 184 7.23 -11.23 -10.17
C GLU A 184 8.09 -10.93 -11.42
N SER A 185 8.56 -9.68 -11.59
CA SER A 185 9.33 -9.26 -12.77
C SER A 185 10.83 -9.51 -12.63
N GLY A 186 11.56 -9.45 -13.74
CA GLY A 186 13.02 -9.40 -13.75
C GLY A 186 13.62 -8.17 -13.07
N ARG A 187 12.79 -7.17 -12.73
CA ARG A 187 13.18 -5.93 -12.04
C ARG A 187 12.80 -5.91 -10.56
N ARG A 188 12.42 -7.05 -9.96
CA ARG A 188 11.94 -7.18 -8.57
C ARG A 188 12.89 -6.60 -7.52
N ASP A 189 14.21 -6.68 -7.77
CA ASP A 189 15.26 -6.17 -6.87
C ASP A 189 15.65 -4.71 -7.16
N ARG A 190 15.00 -4.10 -8.18
CA ARG A 190 15.22 -2.73 -8.61
C ARG A 190 14.19 -1.78 -7.98
N PRO A 191 14.38 -0.44 -8.09
CA PRO A 191 13.41 0.50 -7.54
C PRO A 191 11.99 0.29 -8.09
N PHE A 192 10.99 0.34 -7.20
CA PHE A 192 9.59 0.50 -7.54
C PHE A 192 9.13 1.87 -7.05
N VAL A 193 8.96 2.80 -7.97
CA VAL A 193 8.55 4.17 -7.68
C VAL A 193 7.10 4.36 -8.04
N ARG A 194 6.34 5.04 -7.18
CA ARG A 194 4.91 5.31 -7.38
C ARG A 194 4.67 6.80 -7.45
N VAL A 195 3.77 7.19 -8.34
CA VAL A 195 3.28 8.56 -8.48
C VAL A 195 1.76 8.52 -8.57
N ASN A 196 1.09 9.12 -7.61
CA ASN A 196 -0.35 9.34 -7.69
C ASN A 196 -0.59 10.71 -8.33
N CYS A 197 -1.02 10.71 -9.59
CA CYS A 197 -1.19 11.94 -10.38
C CYS A 197 -2.33 12.82 -9.88
N ALA A 198 -3.34 12.23 -9.20
CA ALA A 198 -4.44 12.98 -8.62
C ALA A 198 -4.08 13.66 -7.28
N ALA A 199 -3.11 13.13 -6.54
CA ALA A 199 -2.74 13.64 -5.22
C ALA A 199 -1.78 14.84 -5.27
N ILE A 200 -1.14 15.07 -6.41
CA ILE A 200 -0.15 16.16 -6.58
C ILE A 200 -0.83 17.34 -7.28
N PRO A 201 -0.69 18.58 -6.77
CA PRO A 201 -1.17 19.77 -7.48
C PRO A 201 -0.60 19.83 -8.91
N ARG A 202 -1.42 20.21 -9.88
CA ARG A 202 -1.05 20.21 -11.31
C ARG A 202 0.25 20.97 -11.59
N ASP A 203 0.43 22.11 -10.94
CA ASP A 203 1.61 22.97 -11.10
C ASP A 203 2.90 22.33 -10.59
N LEU A 204 2.81 21.37 -9.66
CA LEU A 204 3.96 20.66 -9.09
C LEU A 204 4.19 19.28 -9.71
N LEU A 205 3.21 18.75 -10.43
CA LEU A 205 3.24 17.38 -10.95
C LEU A 205 4.43 17.16 -11.90
N GLU A 206 4.69 18.11 -12.79
CA GLU A 206 5.83 18.02 -13.71
C GLU A 206 7.16 18.03 -12.96
N SER A 207 7.29 18.91 -11.98
CA SER A 207 8.49 18.99 -11.14
C SER A 207 8.71 17.71 -10.31
N GLU A 208 7.65 17.11 -9.79
CA GLU A 208 7.75 15.83 -9.10
C GLU A 208 8.09 14.67 -10.05
N MET A 209 7.48 14.62 -11.24
CA MET A 209 7.71 13.53 -12.18
C MET A 209 9.10 13.61 -12.83
N PHE A 210 9.47 14.78 -13.37
CA PHE A 210 10.67 14.94 -14.18
C PHE A 210 11.84 15.59 -13.46
N GLY A 211 11.58 16.16 -12.26
CA GLY A 211 12.58 16.95 -11.52
C GLY A 211 12.70 18.37 -12.04
N HIS A 212 13.46 19.19 -11.33
CA HIS A 212 13.70 20.58 -11.72
C HIS A 212 15.14 21.03 -11.44
N GLU A 213 15.61 21.97 -12.22
CA GLU A 213 16.85 22.70 -11.96
C GLU A 213 16.58 23.90 -11.05
N ARG A 214 17.64 24.35 -10.35
CA ARG A 214 17.56 25.52 -9.50
C ARG A 214 17.11 26.76 -10.30
N GLY A 215 16.12 27.49 -9.78
CA GLY A 215 15.63 28.72 -10.39
C GLY A 215 14.62 28.52 -11.55
N SER A 216 14.14 27.29 -11.77
CA SER A 216 13.18 26.98 -12.85
C SER A 216 11.79 27.57 -12.65
N PHE A 217 11.39 27.86 -11.40
CA PHE A 217 10.14 28.52 -11.03
C PHE A 217 10.29 29.22 -9.67
N THR A 218 9.31 30.05 -9.30
CA THR A 218 9.27 30.74 -8.01
C THR A 218 9.17 29.73 -6.87
N GLY A 219 10.25 29.52 -6.13
CA GLY A 219 10.38 28.51 -5.07
C GLY A 219 11.37 27.38 -5.37
N ALA A 220 11.90 27.26 -6.57
CA ALA A 220 12.96 26.30 -6.92
C ALA A 220 14.33 26.74 -6.38
N THR A 221 14.51 26.69 -5.06
CA THR A 221 15.76 27.13 -4.39
C THR A 221 16.92 26.16 -4.63
N GLU A 222 16.62 24.87 -4.83
CA GLU A 222 17.59 23.80 -5.05
C GLU A 222 17.17 22.92 -6.23
N ARG A 223 18.14 22.19 -6.79
CA ARG A 223 17.87 21.16 -7.79
C ARG A 223 17.20 19.95 -7.14
N ARG A 224 16.16 19.39 -7.76
CA ARG A 224 15.48 18.18 -7.29
C ARG A 224 15.41 17.09 -8.35
N ILE A 225 15.71 15.85 -7.94
CA ILE A 225 15.61 14.66 -8.78
C ILE A 225 14.14 14.24 -8.91
N GLY A 226 13.69 13.95 -10.14
CA GLY A 226 12.33 13.52 -10.41
C GLY A 226 12.10 12.02 -10.23
N ARG A 227 10.83 11.63 -10.21
CA ARG A 227 10.40 10.22 -10.04
C ARG A 227 10.90 9.30 -11.16
N PHE A 228 11.01 9.80 -12.39
CA PHE A 228 11.59 9.04 -13.51
C PHE A 228 13.06 8.71 -13.29
N GLU A 229 13.84 9.64 -12.77
CA GLU A 229 15.25 9.38 -12.44
C GLU A 229 15.38 8.38 -11.28
N LEU A 230 14.53 8.52 -10.24
CA LEU A 230 14.50 7.58 -9.11
C LEU A 230 14.09 6.17 -9.52
N ALA A 231 13.27 6.04 -10.57
CA ALA A 231 12.83 4.76 -11.10
C ALA A 231 13.83 4.13 -12.10
N HIS A 232 14.97 4.77 -12.36
CA HIS A 232 15.95 4.28 -13.33
C HIS A 232 16.36 2.82 -13.04
N THR A 233 16.40 1.99 -14.07
CA THR A 233 16.57 0.52 -14.05
C THR A 233 15.44 -0.28 -13.39
N GLY A 234 14.43 0.39 -12.86
CA GLY A 234 13.32 -0.20 -12.11
C GLY A 234 11.97 -0.07 -12.82
N THR A 235 10.92 0.12 -12.01
CA THR A 235 9.53 0.25 -12.45
C THR A 235 8.91 1.53 -11.90
N LEU A 236 8.19 2.27 -12.72
CA LEU A 236 7.39 3.43 -12.34
C LEU A 236 5.90 3.11 -12.49
N LEU A 237 5.15 3.25 -11.41
CA LEU A 237 3.69 3.23 -11.42
C LEU A 237 3.16 4.65 -11.48
N LEU A 238 2.38 4.93 -12.52
CA LEU A 238 1.58 6.15 -12.67
C LEU A 238 0.14 5.82 -12.27
N ASP A 239 -0.23 6.16 -11.03
CA ASP A 239 -1.59 5.94 -10.53
C ASP A 239 -2.46 7.15 -10.88
N GLU A 240 -3.72 6.88 -11.24
CA GLU A 240 -4.71 7.86 -11.75
C GLU A 240 -4.14 8.70 -12.92
N VAL A 241 -3.55 8.00 -13.90
CA VAL A 241 -2.91 8.63 -15.07
C VAL A 241 -3.87 9.49 -15.90
N GLY A 242 -5.18 9.22 -15.81
CA GLY A 242 -6.22 10.02 -16.46
C GLY A 242 -6.39 11.45 -15.93
N ASP A 243 -5.74 11.80 -14.81
CA ASP A 243 -5.79 13.14 -14.21
C ASP A 243 -4.59 14.03 -14.63
N LEU A 244 -3.72 13.50 -15.50
CA LEU A 244 -2.59 14.26 -16.06
C LEU A 244 -3.07 15.46 -16.91
N GLY A 245 -2.50 16.63 -16.67
CA GLY A 245 -2.68 17.78 -17.56
C GLY A 245 -1.97 17.61 -18.91
N ALA A 246 -2.37 18.39 -19.92
CA ALA A 246 -1.90 18.26 -21.30
C ALA A 246 -0.36 18.36 -21.45
N GLU A 247 0.30 19.24 -20.70
CA GLU A 247 1.76 19.39 -20.71
C GLU A 247 2.46 18.15 -20.16
N ALA A 248 1.98 17.62 -19.01
CA ALA A 248 2.52 16.40 -18.42
C ALA A 248 2.31 15.19 -19.35
N GLN A 249 1.15 15.11 -20.04
CA GLN A 249 0.89 14.07 -21.05
C GLN A 249 1.92 14.12 -22.19
N ALA A 250 2.24 15.31 -22.70
CA ALA A 250 3.21 15.47 -23.79
C ALA A 250 4.64 15.08 -23.36
N LYS A 251 5.05 15.47 -22.15
CA LYS A 251 6.37 15.09 -21.59
C LYS A 251 6.44 13.60 -21.31
N LEU A 252 5.35 13.01 -20.79
CA LEU A 252 5.25 11.56 -20.56
C LEU A 252 5.41 10.78 -21.87
N LEU A 253 4.74 11.22 -22.95
CA LEU A 253 4.87 10.60 -24.27
C LEU A 253 6.35 10.59 -24.74
N ARG A 254 7.04 11.72 -24.62
CA ARG A 254 8.47 11.81 -24.96
C ARG A 254 9.33 10.85 -24.12
N ALA A 255 9.07 10.79 -22.80
CA ALA A 255 9.79 9.89 -21.91
C ALA A 255 9.60 8.40 -22.29
N ILE A 256 8.40 8.05 -22.77
CA ILE A 256 8.09 6.68 -23.22
C ILE A 256 8.76 6.36 -24.56
N GLU A 257 8.79 7.29 -25.50
CA GLU A 257 9.27 7.06 -26.87
C GLU A 257 10.79 7.17 -26.98
N ALA A 258 11.35 8.28 -26.49
CA ALA A 258 12.78 8.55 -26.58
C ALA A 258 13.58 7.83 -25.47
N ARG A 259 12.94 7.37 -24.40
CA ARG A 259 13.59 6.88 -23.17
C ARG A 259 14.53 7.94 -22.57
N GLU A 260 14.13 9.17 -22.67
CA GLU A 260 14.86 10.33 -22.17
C GLU A 260 13.87 11.30 -21.52
N ILE A 261 14.33 11.99 -20.49
CA ILE A 261 13.58 13.05 -19.82
C ILE A 261 14.41 14.33 -19.77
N GLU A 262 13.73 15.45 -19.63
CA GLU A 262 14.35 16.74 -19.34
C GLU A 262 13.75 17.30 -18.05
N ARG A 263 14.61 17.83 -17.16
CA ARG A 263 14.14 18.51 -15.95
C ARG A 263 13.46 19.82 -16.30
N VAL A 264 12.52 20.25 -15.48
CA VAL A 264 11.89 21.56 -15.63
C VAL A 264 12.95 22.66 -15.49
N GLY A 265 13.05 23.55 -16.49
CA GLY A 265 14.11 24.57 -16.59
C GLY A 265 15.48 24.04 -17.00
N GLY A 266 15.61 22.76 -17.31
CA GLY A 266 16.85 22.15 -17.83
C GLY A 266 16.82 22.00 -19.33
N GLY A 267 18.01 22.00 -19.98
CA GLY A 267 18.15 21.80 -21.43
C GLY A 267 18.94 20.54 -21.80
N ARG A 268 19.21 19.65 -20.87
CA ARG A 268 19.97 18.41 -21.12
C ARG A 268 19.09 17.20 -21.00
N PRO A 269 18.95 16.33 -22.04
CA PRO A 269 18.25 15.09 -21.96
C PRO A 269 19.01 14.10 -21.06
N ILE A 270 18.25 13.38 -20.23
CA ILE A 270 18.73 12.35 -19.30
C ILE A 270 18.15 11.02 -19.77
N LYS A 271 19.01 10.07 -20.11
CA LYS A 271 18.60 8.72 -20.50
C LYS A 271 18.05 7.94 -19.31
N ILE A 272 16.91 7.31 -19.51
CA ILE A 272 16.24 6.50 -18.51
C ILE A 272 15.94 5.10 -19.07
N ASP A 273 16.05 4.11 -18.23
CA ASP A 273 15.53 2.76 -18.47
C ASP A 273 14.50 2.45 -17.39
N VAL A 274 13.22 2.64 -17.70
CA VAL A 274 12.12 2.52 -16.74
C VAL A 274 11.00 1.69 -17.36
N ARG A 275 10.57 0.63 -16.66
CA ARG A 275 9.32 -0.05 -16.98
C ARG A 275 8.15 0.77 -16.46
N ILE A 276 7.17 1.06 -17.30
CA ILE A 276 6.00 1.86 -16.93
C ILE A 276 4.79 0.97 -16.73
N LEU A 277 4.13 1.12 -15.58
CA LEU A 277 2.80 0.62 -15.28
C LEU A 277 1.89 1.84 -15.10
N ALA A 278 0.72 1.82 -15.69
CA ALA A 278 -0.27 2.90 -15.55
C ALA A 278 -1.54 2.35 -14.91
N ALA A 279 -2.14 3.10 -13.99
CA ALA A 279 -3.41 2.74 -13.37
C ALA A 279 -4.39 3.90 -13.47
N THR A 280 -5.68 3.59 -13.63
CA THR A 280 -6.76 4.59 -13.67
C THR A 280 -8.11 3.99 -13.35
N ASN A 281 -9.00 4.80 -12.79
CA ASN A 281 -10.43 4.50 -12.64
C ASN A 281 -11.28 5.15 -13.74
N ARG A 282 -10.69 6.00 -14.60
CA ARG A 282 -11.39 6.70 -15.68
C ARG A 282 -11.42 5.87 -16.96
N ASP A 283 -12.47 6.05 -17.74
CA ASP A 283 -12.53 5.56 -19.12
C ASP A 283 -11.67 6.47 -20.02
N LEU A 284 -10.41 6.06 -20.26
CA LEU A 284 -9.50 6.84 -21.09
C LEU A 284 -9.92 6.86 -22.56
N ALA A 285 -10.61 5.86 -23.06
CA ALA A 285 -11.10 5.87 -24.44
C ALA A 285 -12.13 6.99 -24.63
N ARG A 286 -13.01 7.17 -23.67
CA ARG A 286 -13.94 8.29 -23.63
C ARG A 286 -13.20 9.62 -23.44
N ALA A 287 -12.23 9.70 -22.55
CA ALA A 287 -11.44 10.92 -22.32
C ALA A 287 -10.68 11.37 -23.60
N VAL A 288 -10.23 10.41 -24.43
CA VAL A 288 -9.65 10.71 -25.75
C VAL A 288 -10.68 11.35 -26.69
N GLN A 289 -11.90 10.79 -26.74
CA GLN A 289 -12.99 11.36 -27.57
C GLN A 289 -13.39 12.77 -27.12
N GLU A 290 -13.35 13.04 -25.83
CA GLU A 290 -13.66 14.34 -25.23
C GLU A 290 -12.47 15.33 -25.31
N GLY A 291 -11.30 14.91 -25.82
CA GLY A 291 -10.08 15.73 -25.95
C GLY A 291 -9.35 16.01 -24.63
N GLU A 292 -9.72 15.33 -23.54
CA GLU A 292 -9.08 15.45 -22.23
C GLU A 292 -7.79 14.62 -22.14
N PHE A 293 -7.66 13.59 -22.96
CA PHE A 293 -6.49 12.72 -22.99
C PHE A 293 -5.98 12.54 -24.42
N ARG A 294 -4.66 12.56 -24.61
CA ARG A 294 -4.04 12.43 -25.94
C ARG A 294 -4.15 10.99 -26.44
N GLU A 295 -4.59 10.83 -27.69
CA GLU A 295 -4.73 9.55 -28.36
C GLU A 295 -3.39 8.79 -28.50
N ASP A 296 -2.33 9.52 -28.88
CA ASP A 296 -0.99 8.96 -29.04
C ASP A 296 -0.45 8.38 -27.73
N LEU A 297 -0.64 9.07 -26.61
CA LEU A 297 -0.26 8.61 -25.28
C LEU A 297 -1.10 7.39 -24.85
N TYR A 298 -2.41 7.41 -25.11
CA TYR A 298 -3.29 6.30 -24.81
C TYR A 298 -2.80 4.99 -25.45
N PHE A 299 -2.53 4.97 -26.74
CA PHE A 299 -2.02 3.78 -27.41
C PHE A 299 -0.62 3.38 -26.95
N ARG A 300 0.19 4.30 -26.51
CA ARG A 300 1.50 3.98 -25.94
C ARG A 300 1.43 3.39 -24.54
N LEU A 301 0.46 3.77 -23.71
CA LEU A 301 0.27 3.22 -22.37
C LEU A 301 -0.53 1.92 -22.39
N ASN A 302 -1.58 1.84 -23.19
CA ASN A 302 -2.50 0.71 -23.24
C ASN A 302 -2.02 -0.43 -24.15
N VAL A 303 -0.83 -0.98 -23.86
CA VAL A 303 -0.26 -2.11 -24.59
C VAL A 303 -0.90 -3.43 -24.11
N ILE A 304 -0.97 -3.62 -22.79
CA ILE A 304 -1.61 -4.77 -22.17
C ILE A 304 -2.66 -4.24 -21.18
N PRO A 305 -3.96 -4.32 -21.51
CA PRO A 305 -5.01 -3.97 -20.57
C PRO A 305 -5.17 -5.06 -19.49
N LEU A 306 -5.26 -4.65 -18.23
CA LEU A 306 -5.49 -5.51 -17.09
C LEU A 306 -6.63 -4.92 -16.23
N PRO A 307 -7.88 -5.37 -16.44
CA PRO A 307 -9.00 -4.93 -15.63
C PRO A 307 -8.98 -5.60 -14.26
N VAL A 308 -9.18 -4.80 -13.20
CA VAL A 308 -9.33 -5.29 -11.82
C VAL A 308 -10.82 -5.25 -11.46
N PRO A 309 -11.45 -6.41 -11.17
CA PRO A 309 -12.88 -6.48 -10.93
C PRO A 309 -13.28 -5.74 -9.65
N PRO A 310 -14.43 -5.08 -9.62
CA PRO A 310 -14.97 -4.48 -8.41
C PRO A 310 -15.37 -5.57 -7.40
N LEU A 311 -15.42 -5.21 -6.10
CA LEU A 311 -15.65 -6.19 -5.03
C LEU A 311 -17.02 -6.90 -5.14
N ARG A 312 -18.05 -6.23 -5.65
CA ARG A 312 -19.38 -6.81 -5.91
C ARG A 312 -19.39 -7.94 -6.94
N GLU A 313 -18.36 -8.04 -7.80
CA GLU A 313 -18.21 -9.14 -8.78
C GLU A 313 -17.37 -10.31 -8.21
N ARG A 314 -16.82 -10.15 -7.01
CA ARG A 314 -16.05 -11.17 -6.29
C ARG A 314 -16.46 -11.31 -4.81
N PRO A 315 -17.74 -11.49 -4.51
CA PRO A 315 -18.25 -11.56 -3.14
C PRO A 315 -17.64 -12.71 -2.32
N SER A 316 -17.22 -13.79 -2.99
CA SER A 316 -16.52 -14.93 -2.36
C SER A 316 -15.17 -14.56 -1.73
N ASP A 317 -14.57 -13.43 -2.09
CA ASP A 317 -13.31 -12.97 -1.51
C ASP A 317 -13.51 -12.20 -0.18
N ILE A 318 -14.74 -11.72 0.09
CA ILE A 318 -15.03 -10.88 1.26
C ILE A 318 -14.66 -11.56 2.58
N PRO A 319 -15.00 -12.83 2.84
CA PRO A 319 -14.62 -13.50 4.08
C PRO A 319 -13.11 -13.52 4.31
N ALA A 320 -12.34 -13.84 3.28
CA ALA A 320 -10.87 -13.85 3.33
C ALA A 320 -10.29 -12.44 3.58
N LEU A 321 -10.85 -11.42 2.94
CA LEU A 321 -10.45 -10.03 3.14
C LEU A 321 -10.74 -9.54 4.56
N VAL A 322 -11.89 -9.88 5.15
CA VAL A 322 -12.23 -9.54 6.54
C VAL A 322 -11.21 -10.12 7.51
N LEU A 323 -10.89 -11.41 7.36
CA LEU A 323 -9.89 -12.07 8.21
C LEU A 323 -8.49 -11.46 8.03
N HIS A 324 -8.12 -11.16 6.79
CA HIS A 324 -6.84 -10.53 6.47
C HIS A 324 -6.70 -9.15 7.16
N PHE A 325 -7.70 -8.27 7.03
CA PHE A 325 -7.65 -6.94 7.64
C PHE A 325 -7.69 -6.98 9.16
N ALA A 326 -8.49 -7.88 9.74
CA ALA A 326 -8.51 -8.10 11.19
C ALA A 326 -7.15 -8.59 11.72
N ALA A 327 -6.49 -9.52 11.01
CA ALA A 327 -5.15 -9.99 11.36
C ALA A 327 -4.09 -8.89 11.21
N LEU A 328 -4.18 -8.08 10.16
CA LEU A 328 -3.26 -6.96 9.93
C LEU A 328 -3.37 -5.91 11.06
N LEU A 329 -4.58 -5.57 11.45
CA LEU A 329 -4.83 -4.65 12.56
C LEU A 329 -4.27 -5.17 13.88
N ARG A 330 -4.50 -6.46 14.18
CA ARG A 330 -3.93 -7.12 15.38
C ARG A 330 -2.40 -6.97 15.44
N ARG A 331 -1.71 -7.20 14.30
CA ARG A 331 -0.24 -7.06 14.21
C ARG A 331 0.24 -5.63 14.47
N ARG A 332 -0.54 -4.62 14.04
CA ARG A 332 -0.21 -3.20 14.21
C ARG A 332 -0.53 -2.67 15.62
N SER A 333 -1.69 -3.01 16.15
CA SER A 333 -2.18 -2.44 17.42
C SER A 333 -1.84 -3.27 18.65
N GLY A 334 -1.45 -4.54 18.51
CA GLY A 334 -1.30 -5.50 19.61
C GLY A 334 -2.62 -5.87 20.31
N GLN A 335 -3.76 -5.32 19.87
CA GLN A 335 -5.07 -5.61 20.44
C GLN A 335 -5.57 -6.97 19.98
N GLN A 336 -6.40 -7.62 20.81
CA GLN A 336 -7.05 -8.88 20.43
C GLN A 336 -8.03 -8.64 19.27
N ALA A 337 -7.86 -9.40 18.19
CA ALA A 337 -8.81 -9.35 17.08
C ALA A 337 -10.20 -9.82 17.55
N PRO A 338 -11.27 -9.19 17.06
CA PRO A 338 -12.63 -9.67 17.33
C PRO A 338 -12.89 -10.99 16.62
N THR A 339 -13.86 -11.76 17.14
CA THR A 339 -14.39 -12.94 16.46
C THR A 339 -15.58 -12.53 15.61
N TRP A 340 -15.63 -12.94 14.35
CA TRP A 340 -16.73 -12.65 13.43
C TRP A 340 -17.69 -13.82 13.37
N THR A 341 -19.00 -13.57 13.52
CA THR A 341 -20.01 -14.62 13.29
C THR A 341 -20.25 -14.82 11.79
N SER A 342 -20.82 -15.97 11.41
CA SER A 342 -21.22 -16.24 10.02
C SER A 342 -22.22 -15.23 9.52
N GLU A 343 -23.19 -14.83 10.34
CA GLU A 343 -24.22 -13.85 10.00
C GLU A 343 -23.63 -12.47 9.74
N ALA A 344 -22.59 -12.08 10.50
CA ALA A 344 -21.88 -10.81 10.27
C ALA A 344 -21.15 -10.82 8.93
N VAL A 345 -20.48 -11.92 8.60
CA VAL A 345 -19.79 -12.08 7.31
C VAL A 345 -20.79 -12.13 6.16
N ASP A 346 -21.90 -12.87 6.31
CA ASP A 346 -22.96 -12.93 5.30
C ASP A 346 -23.62 -11.57 5.03
N TYR A 347 -23.71 -10.73 6.07
CA TYR A 347 -24.17 -9.35 5.93
C TYR A 347 -23.22 -8.54 5.05
N LEU A 348 -21.90 -8.64 5.32
CA LEU A 348 -20.86 -7.97 4.51
C LEU A 348 -20.86 -8.45 3.05
N VAL A 349 -21.08 -9.75 2.81
CA VAL A 349 -21.12 -10.34 1.46
C VAL A 349 -22.26 -9.77 0.61
N ARG A 350 -23.41 -9.39 1.21
CA ARG A 350 -24.58 -8.84 0.52
C ARG A 350 -24.44 -7.36 0.15
N HIS A 351 -23.50 -6.65 0.75
CA HIS A 351 -23.31 -5.23 0.49
C HIS A 351 -22.64 -4.97 -0.86
N ARG A 352 -22.97 -3.86 -1.54
CA ARG A 352 -22.49 -3.52 -2.90
C ARG A 352 -21.08 -2.97 -2.97
N TRP A 353 -20.56 -2.47 -1.87
CA TRP A 353 -19.20 -1.94 -1.74
C TRP A 353 -18.82 -0.89 -2.79
N PRO A 354 -19.47 0.30 -2.84
CA PRO A 354 -19.12 1.34 -3.81
C PRO A 354 -17.68 1.83 -3.69
N GLY A 355 -17.07 1.79 -2.48
CA GLY A 355 -15.65 2.06 -2.25
C GLY A 355 -14.77 0.83 -2.28
N ASN A 356 -15.31 -0.32 -2.74
CA ASN A 356 -14.59 -1.57 -2.93
C ASN A 356 -13.81 -2.04 -1.69
N VAL A 357 -12.60 -2.57 -1.88
CA VAL A 357 -11.76 -3.12 -0.81
C VAL A 357 -11.32 -2.05 0.19
N ARG A 358 -11.17 -0.79 -0.24
CA ARG A 358 -10.81 0.32 0.66
C ARG A 358 -11.93 0.59 1.67
N GLU A 359 -13.18 0.57 1.23
CA GLU A 359 -14.35 0.72 2.11
C GLU A 359 -14.47 -0.46 3.07
N LEU A 360 -14.34 -1.70 2.57
CA LEU A 360 -14.35 -2.89 3.40
C LEU A 360 -13.25 -2.84 4.48
N ALA A 361 -12.05 -2.46 4.12
CA ALA A 361 -10.93 -2.33 5.07
C ALA A 361 -11.25 -1.33 6.20
N ASN A 362 -11.79 -0.16 5.85
CA ASN A 362 -12.16 0.87 6.82
C ASN A 362 -13.29 0.40 7.77
N ILE A 363 -14.28 -0.36 7.24
CA ILE A 363 -15.36 -0.92 8.06
C ILE A 363 -14.84 -1.99 9.00
N VAL A 364 -14.00 -2.91 8.51
CA VAL A 364 -13.38 -3.96 9.34
C VAL A 364 -12.49 -3.33 10.42
N GLU A 365 -11.70 -2.31 10.09
CA GLU A 365 -10.87 -1.59 11.05
C GLU A 365 -11.74 -0.93 12.13
N ARG A 366 -12.77 -0.18 11.75
CA ARG A 366 -13.71 0.47 12.69
C ARG A 366 -14.36 -0.54 13.62
N LEU A 367 -14.91 -1.62 13.09
CA LEU A 367 -15.56 -2.67 13.89
C LEU A 367 -14.56 -3.37 14.81
N SER A 368 -13.34 -3.63 14.34
CA SER A 368 -12.31 -4.29 15.15
C SER A 368 -11.83 -3.42 16.31
N ILE A 369 -11.76 -2.09 16.12
CA ILE A 369 -11.40 -1.16 17.18
C ILE A 369 -12.53 -1.05 18.23
N LEU A 370 -13.79 -0.92 17.78
CA LEU A 370 -14.94 -0.75 18.67
C LEU A 370 -15.27 -2.02 19.46
N HIS A 371 -14.93 -3.20 18.94
CA HIS A 371 -15.27 -4.51 19.49
C HIS A 371 -14.04 -5.38 19.76
N ALA A 372 -12.90 -4.79 20.16
CA ALA A 372 -11.67 -5.52 20.43
C ALA A 372 -11.90 -6.65 21.46
N GLY A 373 -11.51 -7.88 21.11
CA GLY A 373 -11.68 -9.07 21.95
C GLY A 373 -13.12 -9.54 22.13
N LYS A 374 -14.11 -8.95 21.42
CA LYS A 374 -15.52 -9.32 21.48
C LYS A 374 -15.96 -10.03 20.20
N THR A 375 -17.18 -10.58 20.21
CA THR A 375 -17.81 -11.16 19.04
C THR A 375 -18.58 -10.07 18.29
N ILE A 376 -18.39 -10.00 16.97
CA ILE A 376 -19.12 -9.12 16.05
C ILE A 376 -20.20 -9.96 15.36
N GLY A 377 -21.45 -9.63 15.57
CA GLY A 377 -22.62 -10.20 14.92
C GLY A 377 -23.18 -9.31 13.83
N ALA A 378 -24.30 -9.71 13.24
CA ALA A 378 -24.97 -8.94 12.20
C ALA A 378 -25.42 -7.56 12.69
N THR A 379 -25.83 -7.43 13.95
CA THR A 379 -26.33 -6.17 14.54
C THR A 379 -25.24 -5.10 14.60
N GLU A 380 -24.02 -5.49 14.97
CA GLU A 380 -22.87 -4.57 15.01
C GLU A 380 -22.48 -4.10 13.61
N VAL A 381 -22.54 -5.01 12.63
CA VAL A 381 -22.28 -4.67 11.23
C VAL A 381 -23.37 -3.75 10.68
N GLU A 382 -24.65 -4.04 10.97
CA GLU A 382 -25.78 -3.23 10.54
C GLU A 382 -25.75 -1.81 11.10
N ALA A 383 -25.31 -1.64 12.33
CA ALA A 383 -25.16 -0.33 12.96
C ALA A 383 -24.15 0.57 12.24
N VAL A 384 -23.15 -0.03 11.59
CA VAL A 384 -22.09 0.70 10.87
C VAL A 384 -22.37 0.78 9.36
N LEU A 385 -23.06 -0.23 8.83
CA LEU A 385 -23.30 -0.42 7.40
C LEU A 385 -24.74 -0.86 7.15
N PRO A 386 -25.74 0.02 7.28
CA PRO A 386 -27.14 -0.34 7.10
C PRO A 386 -27.42 -0.84 5.67
N LEU A 387 -27.95 -2.07 5.55
CA LEU A 387 -28.48 -2.62 4.29
C LEU A 387 -29.79 -1.87 3.97
N GLY A 388 -29.71 -0.83 3.19
CA GLY A 388 -30.93 -0.07 2.89
C GLY A 388 -30.72 1.26 2.22
N HIS A 389 -29.53 1.49 1.71
CA HIS A 389 -29.31 2.57 0.77
C HIS A 389 -29.14 1.98 -0.64
N ASP A 390 -30.17 1.27 -1.12
CA ASP A 390 -30.45 1.27 -2.55
C ASP A 390 -30.61 2.73 -2.97
N GLY A 391 -29.48 3.32 -3.41
CA GLY A 391 -29.51 4.54 -4.18
C GLY A 391 -30.17 5.76 -3.55
N VAL A 392 -30.10 5.95 -2.22
CA VAL A 392 -30.10 7.30 -1.71
C VAL A 392 -28.64 7.76 -1.71
N SER A 393 -28.17 8.12 -2.89
CA SER A 393 -27.19 9.22 -2.98
C SER A 393 -27.52 10.15 -1.82
N ALA A 394 -26.50 10.55 -1.03
CA ALA A 394 -26.58 11.81 -0.29
C ALA A 394 -27.35 12.77 -1.20
N PRO A 395 -28.41 13.45 -0.71
CA PRO A 395 -29.27 14.17 -1.61
C PRO A 395 -28.34 14.87 -2.60
N ARG A 396 -28.24 14.31 -3.79
CA ARG A 396 -27.71 15.07 -4.89
C ARG A 396 -28.63 16.24 -4.86
N LEU A 397 -28.13 17.38 -4.46
CA LEU A 397 -28.67 18.62 -4.95
C LEU A 397 -28.96 18.31 -6.39
N PRO A 398 -30.23 18.33 -6.81
CA PRO A 398 -30.60 17.97 -8.18
C PRO A 398 -29.56 18.62 -9.04
N ALA A 399 -28.85 17.80 -9.81
CA ALA A 399 -27.81 18.32 -10.68
C ALA A 399 -28.52 19.48 -11.40
N LEU A 400 -27.96 20.67 -11.29
CA LEU A 400 -28.42 21.86 -11.99
C LEU A 400 -28.20 21.64 -13.49
N SER A 401 -28.92 20.66 -14.03
CA SER A 401 -28.96 20.30 -15.45
C SER A 401 -30.27 20.75 -16.07
N GLN A 402 -30.90 21.75 -15.45
CA GLN A 402 -31.85 22.60 -16.14
C GLN A 402 -31.35 24.05 -16.08
N PRO A 403 -30.99 24.65 -17.21
CA PRO A 403 -30.31 25.95 -17.24
C PRO A 403 -31.20 27.15 -16.97
N GLU A 404 -32.39 27.02 -16.40
CA GLU A 404 -33.35 28.13 -16.31
C GLU A 404 -34.11 28.30 -14.97
N LEU A 405 -33.76 27.55 -13.91
CA LEU A 405 -34.36 27.83 -12.60
C LEU A 405 -33.60 28.95 -11.90
N THR A 406 -34.32 30.04 -11.57
CA THR A 406 -33.73 31.09 -10.74
C THR A 406 -33.46 30.57 -9.32
N LEU A 407 -32.53 31.20 -8.57
CA LEU A 407 -32.29 30.86 -7.17
C LEU A 407 -33.57 30.87 -6.33
N SER A 408 -34.50 31.77 -6.65
CA SER A 408 -35.82 31.88 -6.00
C SER A 408 -36.66 30.64 -6.22
N ASP A 409 -36.73 30.15 -7.46
CA ASP A 409 -37.52 28.96 -7.80
C ASP A 409 -36.96 27.69 -7.14
N ALA A 410 -35.64 27.56 -7.10
CA ALA A 410 -34.99 26.46 -6.43
C ALA A 410 -35.23 26.45 -4.91
N LEU A 411 -35.23 27.63 -4.28
CA LEU A 411 -35.53 27.78 -2.84
C LEU A 411 -37.00 27.46 -2.57
N ASP A 412 -37.93 27.91 -3.42
CA ASP A 412 -39.37 27.67 -3.28
C ASP A 412 -39.69 26.17 -3.47
N GLU A 413 -39.07 25.47 -4.39
CA GLU A 413 -39.18 24.01 -4.54
C GLU A 413 -38.68 23.26 -3.30
N HIS A 414 -37.55 23.66 -2.75
CA HIS A 414 -36.99 23.04 -1.54
C HIS A 414 -37.87 23.31 -0.31
N GLU A 415 -38.39 24.53 -0.18
CA GLU A 415 -39.32 24.90 0.87
C GLU A 415 -40.64 24.11 0.79
N LYS A 416 -41.16 23.89 -0.43
CA LYS A 416 -42.33 23.01 -0.69
C LYS A 416 -42.08 21.58 -0.20
N LEU A 417 -40.94 21.02 -0.51
CA LEU A 417 -40.54 19.66 -0.09
C LEU A 417 -40.52 19.52 1.43
N LEU A 418 -39.93 20.48 2.12
CA LEU A 418 -39.81 20.48 3.60
C LEU A 418 -41.20 20.61 4.26
N ILE A 419 -42.05 21.49 3.77
CA ILE A 419 -43.39 21.69 4.32
C ILE A 419 -44.26 20.44 4.09
N ASN A 420 -44.25 19.84 2.91
CA ASN A 420 -45.02 18.64 2.60
C ASN A 420 -44.54 17.44 3.47
N ARG A 421 -43.25 17.30 3.66
CA ARG A 421 -42.67 16.23 4.54
C ARG A 421 -43.10 16.43 6.00
N ALA A 422 -43.14 17.66 6.47
CA ALA A 422 -43.57 17.96 7.84
C ALA A 422 -45.07 17.74 8.02
N LEU A 423 -45.91 18.06 7.01
CA LEU A 423 -47.35 17.81 7.03
C LEU A 423 -47.65 16.32 7.00
N GLN A 424 -46.95 15.52 6.18
CA GLN A 424 -47.09 14.07 6.17
C GLN A 424 -46.72 13.44 7.52
N ALA A 425 -45.61 13.88 8.10
CA ALA A 425 -45.13 13.39 9.42
C ALA A 425 -46.02 13.88 10.59
N ALA A 426 -46.89 14.82 10.38
CA ALA A 426 -47.87 15.38 11.33
C ALA A 426 -49.33 15.00 11.00
N ASP A 427 -49.54 13.95 10.17
CA ASP A 427 -50.87 13.48 9.74
C ASP A 427 -51.81 14.61 9.28
N GLY A 428 -51.24 15.63 8.62
CA GLY A 428 -51.98 16.79 8.09
C GLY A 428 -52.24 17.90 9.10
N VAL A 429 -51.82 17.75 10.38
CA VAL A 429 -52.07 18.77 11.41
C VAL A 429 -51.06 19.92 11.28
N VAL A 430 -51.49 21.06 10.73
CA VAL A 430 -50.59 22.22 10.46
C VAL A 430 -49.93 22.77 11.73
N ALA A 431 -50.59 22.72 12.89
CA ALA A 431 -49.98 23.18 14.17
C ALA A 431 -48.79 22.29 14.61
N GLU A 432 -48.88 20.99 14.36
CA GLU A 432 -47.79 20.04 14.67
C GLU A 432 -46.66 20.13 13.63
N ALA A 433 -46.98 20.30 12.35
CA ALA A 433 -46.02 20.54 11.29
C ALA A 433 -45.21 21.84 11.56
N ALA A 434 -45.84 22.90 12.03
CA ALA A 434 -45.21 24.16 12.40
C ALA A 434 -44.21 23.96 13.56
N ARG A 435 -44.55 23.17 14.60
CA ARG A 435 -43.67 22.83 15.72
C ARG A 435 -42.43 22.07 15.25
N ARG A 436 -42.63 21.10 14.36
CA ARG A 436 -41.51 20.28 13.79
C ARG A 436 -40.58 21.14 12.94
N LEU A 437 -41.09 22.10 12.20
CA LEU A 437 -40.33 23.05 11.40
C LEU A 437 -39.76 24.23 12.22
N ARG A 438 -40.00 24.28 13.53
CA ARG A 438 -39.58 25.36 14.43
C ARG A 438 -40.03 26.73 13.96
N THR A 439 -41.28 26.83 13.43
CA THR A 439 -41.90 28.07 12.99
C THR A 439 -43.27 28.23 13.64
N ASP A 440 -43.81 29.45 13.64
CA ASP A 440 -45.17 29.69 14.11
C ASP A 440 -46.22 29.31 13.05
N ARG A 441 -47.42 28.92 13.54
CA ARG A 441 -48.52 28.48 12.68
C ARG A 441 -48.94 29.55 11.64
N PRO A 442 -49.05 30.85 11.96
CA PRO A 442 -49.39 31.88 10.96
C PRO A 442 -48.34 32.04 9.88
N ASN A 443 -47.06 31.89 10.22
CA ASN A 443 -45.96 31.96 9.25
C ASN A 443 -45.99 30.75 8.30
N LEU A 444 -46.22 29.54 8.84
CA LEU A 444 -46.35 28.34 8.01
C LEU A 444 -47.53 28.46 7.04
N TYR A 445 -48.68 28.94 7.49
CA TYR A 445 -49.84 29.19 6.60
C TYR A 445 -49.52 30.19 5.47
N ARG A 446 -48.83 31.29 5.76
CA ARG A 446 -48.43 32.25 4.72
C ARG A 446 -47.50 31.63 3.69
N ARG A 447 -46.54 30.79 4.14
CA ARG A 447 -45.60 30.09 3.25
C ARG A 447 -46.33 29.04 2.40
N MET A 448 -47.21 28.25 3.01
CA MET A 448 -48.04 27.28 2.28
C MET A 448 -48.89 27.96 1.19
N LYS A 449 -49.56 29.08 1.50
CA LYS A 449 -50.34 29.85 0.55
C LYS A 449 -49.48 30.41 -0.59
N ARG A 450 -48.30 30.95 -0.28
CA ARG A 450 -47.35 31.45 -1.30
C ARG A 450 -46.90 30.32 -2.24
N LEU A 451 -46.66 29.14 -1.72
CA LEU A 451 -46.13 27.99 -2.45
C LEU A 451 -47.23 27.11 -3.09
N GLY A 452 -48.51 27.48 -2.95
CA GLY A 452 -49.64 26.75 -3.51
C GLY A 452 -49.87 25.37 -2.85
N ILE A 453 -49.52 25.22 -1.57
CA ILE A 453 -49.78 23.99 -0.79
C ILE A 453 -51.14 24.13 -0.11
N ILE A 454 -52.06 23.21 -0.42
CA ILE A 454 -53.42 23.18 0.17
C ILE A 454 -53.33 22.45 1.52
N ALA A 455 -53.82 23.08 2.59
CA ALA A 455 -53.89 22.42 3.90
C ALA A 455 -55.00 21.34 3.87
N PRO A 456 -54.75 20.12 4.45
CA PRO A 456 -55.80 19.14 4.63
C PRO A 456 -56.91 19.72 5.57
N GLY A 457 -58.03 20.10 5.04
CA GLY A 457 -59.13 20.70 5.77
C GLY A 457 -59.73 21.98 5.14
N ASP A 458 -59.14 22.54 4.09
CA ASP A 458 -59.64 23.66 3.30
C ASP A 458 -60.16 23.25 1.90
N ALA A 459 -60.47 21.95 1.72
CA ALA A 459 -61.07 21.40 0.52
C ALA A 459 -62.58 21.15 0.72
#